data_f94af4da368565eefaec4f09329abf27
#
_entry.id   f94af4da368565eefaec4f09329abf27
#
_cell.length_a   1.000
_cell.length_b   1.000
_cell.length_c   1.000
_cell.angle_alpha   90.00
_cell.angle_beta   90.00
_cell.angle_gamma   90.00
#
_symmetry.space_group_name_H-M   'P 1'
#
loop_
_entity.id
_entity.type
_entity.pdbx_description
1 polymer ?
#
loop_
_entity_poly.entity_id
_entity_poly.type
_entity_poly.pdbx_seq_one_letter_code
_entity_poly.pdbx_strand_id
1 'polypeptide(L)'
;MTSFAPDFASVETLPQLLAYRVAHTPDAQAYRAFDPTTHDWVHLTWKQAAQRVAQWAQAMVATQLPTAARVAILLPNGLNAMCADQSTLATGCVPVPLHAIDNPGSIAYILADCEASMLIVGQAEHWENIRAVGTAFPALRAVVIMDDDGEVHTCSATADGPAVGTLAQWLASAPRAAELPAPTPPGPEDLAALVYPSGTTGKPKGLTLPTRNVVSDVKAEPHRILPTGDDVF
;
A
#
# COMPACT_ATOMS: atom_id res chain seq x y z
N MET A 1 22.10 -12.10 27.04
CA MET A 1 21.26 -11.67 25.93
C MET A 1 19.88 -12.28 26.16
N THR A 2 18.94 -11.50 26.66
CA THR A 2 17.54 -11.95 26.82
C THR A 2 16.92 -12.03 25.44
N SER A 3 16.60 -13.25 25.00
CA SER A 3 15.79 -13.49 23.83
C SER A 3 14.45 -12.76 24.03
N PHE A 4 14.26 -11.65 23.35
CA PHE A 4 12.98 -10.96 23.31
C PHE A 4 12.07 -11.77 22.37
N ALA A 5 11.34 -12.71 22.93
CA ALA A 5 10.20 -13.27 22.21
C ALA A 5 9.07 -12.24 22.27
N PRO A 6 8.72 -11.58 21.16
CA PRO A 6 7.67 -10.59 21.17
C PRO A 6 6.34 -11.25 21.52
N ASP A 7 5.62 -10.69 22.49
CA ASP A 7 4.25 -11.13 22.81
C ASP A 7 3.27 -10.49 21.81
N PHE A 8 2.98 -11.20 20.75
CA PHE A 8 2.01 -10.80 19.74
C PHE A 8 0.57 -11.28 20.05
N ALA A 9 0.30 -11.79 21.27
CA ALA A 9 -1.01 -12.38 21.58
C ALA A 9 -2.17 -11.40 21.31
N SER A 10 -1.97 -10.11 21.63
CA SER A 10 -2.97 -9.05 21.45
C SER A 10 -3.03 -8.45 20.05
N VAL A 11 -2.12 -8.83 19.14
CA VAL A 11 -2.09 -8.29 17.78
C VAL A 11 -3.04 -9.11 16.91
N GLU A 12 -4.06 -8.48 16.36
CA GLU A 12 -5.07 -9.13 15.52
C GLU A 12 -5.06 -8.63 14.06
N THR A 13 -4.39 -7.48 13.81
CA THR A 13 -4.34 -6.86 12.48
C THR A 13 -2.92 -6.39 12.13
N LEU A 14 -2.64 -6.22 10.82
CA LEU A 14 -1.33 -5.71 10.37
C LEU A 14 -1.05 -4.28 10.83
N PRO A 15 -2.00 -3.33 10.85
CA PRO A 15 -1.77 -2.02 11.46
C PRO A 15 -1.43 -2.10 12.95
N GLN A 16 -2.01 -3.04 13.71
CA GLN A 16 -1.64 -3.26 15.11
C GLN A 16 -0.21 -3.80 15.25
N LEU A 17 0.27 -4.59 14.28
CA LEU A 17 1.66 -5.07 14.27
C LEU A 17 2.65 -3.90 14.13
N LEU A 18 2.38 -2.96 13.20
CA LEU A 18 3.17 -1.74 13.06
C LEU A 18 3.15 -0.92 14.35
N ALA A 19 1.96 -0.70 14.94
CA ALA A 19 1.79 0.02 16.19
C ALA A 19 2.57 -0.65 17.34
N TYR A 20 2.53 -1.98 17.42
CA TYR A 20 3.31 -2.75 18.38
C TYR A 20 4.82 -2.49 18.27
N ARG A 21 5.36 -2.50 17.03
CA ARG A 21 6.79 -2.20 16.81
C ARG A 21 7.15 -0.78 17.22
N VAL A 22 6.30 0.19 16.91
CA VAL A 22 6.50 1.59 17.32
C VAL A 22 6.48 1.74 18.85
N ALA A 23 5.61 1.02 19.55
CA ALA A 23 5.51 1.10 21.00
C ALA A 23 6.72 0.47 21.71
N HIS A 24 7.29 -0.61 21.17
CA HIS A 24 8.33 -1.39 21.84
C HIS A 24 9.75 -1.09 21.37
N THR A 25 9.93 -0.77 20.09
CA THR A 25 11.25 -0.55 19.48
C THR A 25 11.22 0.62 18.48
N PRO A 26 10.77 1.84 18.89
CA PRO A 26 10.55 2.97 17.97
C PRO A 26 11.78 3.39 17.19
N ASP A 27 12.94 3.34 17.81
CA ASP A 27 14.22 3.80 17.24
C ASP A 27 15.03 2.67 16.59
N ALA A 28 14.56 1.43 16.66
CA ALA A 28 15.20 0.32 15.94
C ALA A 28 14.96 0.47 14.43
N GLN A 29 15.93 -0.02 13.64
CA GLN A 29 15.82 -0.04 12.18
C GLN A 29 14.64 -0.91 11.76
N ALA A 30 13.74 -0.34 10.95
CA ALA A 30 12.60 -1.03 10.37
C ALA A 30 12.84 -1.42 8.92
N TYR A 31 13.33 -0.48 8.14
CA TYR A 31 13.53 -0.64 6.70
C TYR A 31 14.87 -0.08 6.26
N ARG A 32 15.40 -0.66 5.19
CA ARG A 32 16.59 -0.21 4.51
C ARG A 32 16.31 -0.20 3.01
N ALA A 33 16.59 0.91 2.35
CA ALA A 33 16.43 1.05 0.91
C ALA A 33 17.64 1.74 0.31
N PHE A 34 18.07 1.29 -0.86
CA PHE A 34 19.10 1.98 -1.62
C PHE A 34 18.50 3.19 -2.31
N ASP A 35 19.11 4.35 -2.12
CA ASP A 35 18.76 5.60 -2.82
C ASP A 35 19.71 5.77 -4.02
N PRO A 36 19.20 5.63 -5.25
CA PRO A 36 20.04 5.77 -6.44
C PRO A 36 20.55 7.20 -6.67
N THR A 37 19.92 8.21 -6.07
CA THR A 37 20.32 9.61 -6.22
C THR A 37 21.57 9.93 -5.40
N THR A 38 21.58 9.47 -4.16
CA THR A 38 22.72 9.68 -3.24
C THR A 38 23.75 8.56 -3.32
N HIS A 39 23.45 7.45 -4.00
CA HIS A 39 24.24 6.21 -4.04
C HIS A 39 24.52 5.64 -2.64
N ASP A 40 23.59 5.80 -1.71
CA ASP A 40 23.73 5.36 -0.33
C ASP A 40 22.47 4.64 0.14
N TRP A 41 22.56 4.01 1.31
CA TRP A 41 21.46 3.30 1.94
C TRP A 41 20.70 4.23 2.89
N VAL A 42 19.42 4.42 2.61
CA VAL A 42 18.49 5.11 3.51
C VAL A 42 17.95 4.12 4.51
N HIS A 43 18.02 4.49 5.79
CA HIS A 43 17.50 3.70 6.90
C HIS A 43 16.30 4.41 7.51
N LEU A 44 15.23 3.68 7.77
CA LEU A 44 14.09 4.16 8.52
C LEU A 44 13.94 3.38 9.81
N THR A 45 13.71 4.09 10.90
CA THR A 45 13.25 3.50 12.15
C THR A 45 11.76 3.16 12.08
N TRP A 46 11.26 2.35 13.01
CA TRP A 46 9.83 2.05 13.10
C TRP A 46 8.99 3.30 13.28
N LYS A 47 9.47 4.25 14.10
CA LYS A 47 8.82 5.55 14.29
C LYS A 47 8.75 6.37 13.00
N GLN A 48 9.83 6.44 12.24
CA GLN A 48 9.87 7.14 10.97
C GLN A 48 8.98 6.49 9.91
N ALA A 49 8.99 5.15 9.84
CA ALA A 49 8.11 4.41 8.94
C ALA A 49 6.63 4.70 9.26
N ALA A 50 6.24 4.63 10.54
CA ALA A 50 4.87 4.93 10.96
C ALA A 50 4.46 6.38 10.67
N GLN A 51 5.38 7.34 10.80
CA GLN A 51 5.11 8.74 10.42
C GLN A 51 4.81 8.88 8.92
N ARG A 52 5.57 8.20 8.06
CA ARG A 52 5.29 8.19 6.61
C ARG A 52 3.94 7.53 6.30
N VAL A 53 3.68 6.38 6.90
CA VAL A 53 2.38 5.69 6.75
C VAL A 53 1.23 6.60 7.19
N ALA A 54 1.38 7.33 8.29
CA ALA A 54 0.36 8.26 8.78
C ALA A 54 0.09 9.42 7.79
N GLN A 55 1.13 9.97 7.15
CA GLN A 55 0.98 11.01 6.11
C GLN A 55 0.18 10.48 4.91
N TRP A 56 0.52 9.28 4.44
CA TRP A 56 -0.21 8.65 3.34
C TRP A 56 -1.65 8.31 3.74
N ALA A 57 -1.87 7.82 4.96
CA ALA A 57 -3.21 7.52 5.46
C ALA A 57 -4.09 8.78 5.54
N GLN A 58 -3.53 9.94 5.91
CA GLN A 58 -4.25 11.22 5.88
C GLN A 58 -4.71 11.58 4.47
N ALA A 59 -3.83 11.47 3.48
CA ALA A 59 -4.18 11.72 2.08
C ALA A 59 -5.21 10.70 1.56
N MET A 60 -5.09 9.43 1.97
CA MET A 60 -6.05 8.38 1.64
C MET A 60 -7.46 8.71 2.18
N VAL A 61 -7.56 9.12 3.45
CA VAL A 61 -8.84 9.54 4.06
C VAL A 61 -9.41 10.75 3.32
N ALA A 62 -8.56 11.73 2.96
CA ALA A 62 -8.98 12.91 2.19
C ALA A 62 -9.53 12.56 0.79
N THR A 63 -9.14 11.44 0.22
CA THR A 63 -9.65 10.96 -1.08
C THR A 63 -11.10 10.45 -0.97
N GLN A 64 -11.63 10.27 0.25
CA GLN A 64 -13.01 9.86 0.51
C GLN A 64 -13.41 8.57 -0.22
N LEU A 65 -12.54 7.57 -0.20
CA LEU A 65 -12.84 6.26 -0.76
C LEU A 65 -13.97 5.56 0.01
N PRO A 66 -14.76 4.70 -0.64
CA PRO A 66 -15.75 3.86 0.05
C PRO A 66 -15.09 2.95 1.09
N THR A 67 -15.84 2.50 2.07
CA THR A 67 -15.40 1.45 3.01
C THR A 67 -14.96 0.20 2.25
N ALA A 68 -13.85 -0.41 2.66
CA ALA A 68 -13.25 -1.57 2.02
C ALA A 68 -12.93 -1.36 0.52
N ALA A 69 -12.69 -0.11 0.10
CA ALA A 69 -12.28 0.21 -1.27
C ALA A 69 -10.99 -0.52 -1.64
N ARG A 70 -10.93 -1.05 -2.86
CA ARG A 70 -9.71 -1.67 -3.37
C ARG A 70 -8.76 -0.60 -3.88
N VAL A 71 -7.54 -0.63 -3.35
CA VAL A 71 -6.45 0.25 -3.75
C VAL A 71 -5.40 -0.58 -4.48
N ALA A 72 -5.33 -0.41 -5.79
CA ALA A 72 -4.36 -1.11 -6.62
C ALA A 72 -2.97 -0.45 -6.48
N ILE A 73 -1.94 -1.27 -6.25
CA ILE A 73 -0.58 -0.81 -5.99
C ILE A 73 0.35 -1.41 -7.04
N LEU A 74 0.72 -0.61 -8.04
CA LEU A 74 1.63 -0.96 -9.12
C LEU A 74 2.98 -0.28 -8.90
N LEU A 75 3.67 -0.70 -7.85
CA LEU A 75 4.97 -0.16 -7.44
C LEU A 75 6.02 -1.28 -7.35
N PRO A 76 7.29 -0.99 -7.62
CA PRO A 76 8.38 -1.90 -7.26
C PRO A 76 8.46 -2.03 -5.74
N ASN A 77 9.02 -3.17 -5.29
CA ASN A 77 9.29 -3.37 -3.87
C ASN A 77 10.16 -2.23 -3.32
N GLY A 78 9.76 -1.68 -2.18
CA GLY A 78 10.47 -0.57 -1.56
C GLY A 78 9.63 0.21 -0.55
N LEU A 79 10.17 1.32 -0.07
CA LEU A 79 9.54 2.13 0.98
C LEU A 79 8.17 2.69 0.55
N ASN A 80 8.03 3.08 -0.72
CA ASN A 80 6.77 3.63 -1.21
C ASN A 80 5.68 2.55 -1.32
N ALA A 81 6.03 1.34 -1.76
CA ALA A 81 5.11 0.20 -1.78
C ALA A 81 4.64 -0.15 -0.36
N MET A 82 5.57 -0.16 0.62
CA MET A 82 5.24 -0.36 2.02
C MET A 82 4.31 0.74 2.56
N CYS A 83 4.58 2.02 2.24
CA CYS A 83 3.72 3.12 2.65
C CYS A 83 2.31 3.00 2.04
N ALA A 84 2.22 2.67 0.76
CA ALA A 84 0.95 2.45 0.06
C ALA A 84 0.14 1.31 0.71
N ASP A 85 0.79 0.17 0.93
CA ASP A 85 0.15 -1.01 1.54
C ASP A 85 -0.34 -0.72 2.96
N GLN A 86 0.55 -0.25 3.84
CA GLN A 86 0.23 -0.01 5.25
C GLN A 86 -0.79 1.13 5.45
N SER A 87 -0.75 2.18 4.62
CA SER A 87 -1.74 3.25 4.69
C SER A 87 -3.11 2.80 4.19
N THR A 88 -3.15 1.96 3.17
CA THR A 88 -4.38 1.32 2.69
C THR A 88 -5.04 0.51 3.80
N LEU A 89 -4.28 -0.35 4.46
CA LEU A 89 -4.77 -1.14 5.59
C LEU A 89 -5.19 -0.26 6.78
N ALA A 90 -4.39 0.74 7.13
CA ALA A 90 -4.69 1.64 8.24
C ALA A 90 -5.99 2.44 8.05
N THR A 91 -6.46 2.61 6.82
CA THR A 91 -7.69 3.31 6.48
C THR A 91 -8.89 2.39 6.23
N GLY A 92 -8.74 1.08 6.48
CA GLY A 92 -9.80 0.09 6.27
C GLY A 92 -10.09 -0.20 4.79
N CYS A 93 -9.17 0.17 3.90
CA CYS A 93 -9.17 -0.20 2.50
C CYS A 93 -8.44 -1.52 2.28
N VAL A 94 -8.58 -2.12 1.09
CA VAL A 94 -8.00 -3.41 0.73
C VAL A 94 -6.92 -3.22 -0.32
N PRO A 95 -5.64 -3.50 -0.01
CA PRO A 95 -4.58 -3.43 -1.00
C PRO A 95 -4.71 -4.54 -2.04
N VAL A 96 -4.45 -4.16 -3.30
CA VAL A 96 -4.39 -5.07 -4.45
C VAL A 96 -3.00 -4.92 -5.07
N PRO A 97 -2.01 -5.72 -4.61
CA PRO A 97 -0.65 -5.65 -5.15
C PRO A 97 -0.64 -6.14 -6.60
N LEU A 98 0.01 -5.37 -7.47
CA LEU A 98 0.18 -5.65 -8.89
C LEU A 98 1.67 -5.77 -9.23
N HIS A 99 1.98 -6.53 -10.27
CA HIS A 99 3.36 -6.70 -10.73
C HIS A 99 3.64 -5.81 -11.95
N ALA A 100 4.72 -5.03 -11.88
CA ALA A 100 5.11 -4.12 -12.98
C ALA A 100 5.52 -4.87 -14.27
N ILE A 101 5.78 -6.18 -14.18
CA ILE A 101 6.07 -7.04 -15.34
C ILE A 101 4.81 -7.52 -16.06
N ASP A 102 3.63 -7.34 -15.49
CA ASP A 102 2.38 -7.70 -16.14
C ASP A 102 2.11 -6.73 -17.30
N ASN A 103 1.54 -7.27 -18.36
CA ASN A 103 1.17 -6.42 -19.49
C ASN A 103 -0.02 -5.50 -19.14
N PRO A 104 -0.13 -4.32 -19.79
CA PRO A 104 -1.19 -3.35 -19.50
C PRO A 104 -2.61 -3.92 -19.60
N GLY A 105 -2.85 -4.88 -20.52
CA GLY A 105 -4.15 -5.53 -20.65
C GLY A 105 -4.53 -6.39 -19.44
N SER A 106 -3.56 -7.11 -18.86
CA SER A 106 -3.78 -7.88 -17.63
C SER A 106 -4.05 -6.96 -16.44
N ILE A 107 -3.28 -5.87 -16.32
CA ILE A 107 -3.50 -4.88 -15.26
C ILE A 107 -4.87 -4.23 -15.40
N ALA A 108 -5.24 -3.80 -16.63
CA ALA A 108 -6.56 -3.23 -16.89
C ALA A 108 -7.69 -4.20 -16.54
N TYR A 109 -7.52 -5.48 -16.85
CA TYR A 109 -8.47 -6.52 -16.46
C TYR A 109 -8.61 -6.60 -14.93
N ILE A 110 -7.49 -6.64 -14.18
CA ILE A 110 -7.51 -6.73 -12.71
C ILE A 110 -8.18 -5.50 -12.09
N LEU A 111 -7.86 -4.29 -12.58
CA LEU A 111 -8.48 -3.05 -12.09
C LEU A 111 -10.01 -3.06 -12.27
N ALA A 112 -10.49 -3.57 -13.39
CA ALA A 112 -11.92 -3.69 -13.66
C ALA A 112 -12.58 -4.80 -12.83
N ASP A 113 -11.94 -5.98 -12.74
CA ASP A 113 -12.47 -7.16 -12.04
C ASP A 113 -12.59 -6.91 -10.53
N CYS A 114 -11.59 -6.27 -9.91
CA CYS A 114 -11.64 -5.90 -8.49
C CYS A 114 -12.39 -4.60 -8.22
N GLU A 115 -12.90 -3.90 -9.24
CA GLU A 115 -13.51 -2.57 -9.12
C GLU A 115 -12.61 -1.62 -8.31
N ALA A 116 -11.34 -1.51 -8.69
CA ALA A 116 -10.38 -0.67 -7.99
C ALA A 116 -10.89 0.78 -7.90
N SER A 117 -10.88 1.32 -6.69
CA SER A 117 -11.31 2.71 -6.46
C SER A 117 -10.14 3.70 -6.52
N MET A 118 -8.90 3.20 -6.37
CA MET A 118 -7.68 3.98 -6.47
C MET A 118 -6.58 3.13 -7.09
N LEU A 119 -5.69 3.78 -7.87
CA LEU A 119 -4.47 3.21 -8.40
C LEU A 119 -3.28 4.05 -7.94
N ILE A 120 -2.26 3.41 -7.37
CA ILE A 120 -0.96 4.01 -7.09
C ILE A 120 0.03 3.37 -8.03
N VAL A 121 0.69 4.17 -8.88
CA VAL A 121 1.53 3.69 -9.97
C VAL A 121 2.90 4.36 -9.96
N GLY A 122 3.95 3.60 -10.29
CA GLY A 122 5.33 4.08 -10.26
C GLY A 122 5.63 5.18 -11.28
N GLN A 123 5.11 5.06 -12.50
CA GLN A 123 5.42 5.95 -13.61
C GLN A 123 4.16 6.35 -14.37
N ALA A 124 4.14 7.58 -14.88
CA ALA A 124 3.03 8.10 -15.70
C ALA A 124 2.77 7.22 -16.93
N GLU A 125 3.83 6.72 -17.55
CA GLU A 125 3.75 5.83 -18.72
C GLU A 125 2.94 4.55 -18.41
N HIS A 126 3.08 3.98 -17.22
CA HIS A 126 2.29 2.80 -16.83
C HIS A 126 0.78 3.11 -16.86
N TRP A 127 0.37 4.25 -16.29
CA TRP A 127 -1.03 4.67 -16.34
C TRP A 127 -1.52 4.91 -17.78
N GLU A 128 -0.73 5.59 -18.61
CA GLU A 128 -1.08 5.85 -20.00
C GLU A 128 -1.26 4.55 -20.79
N ASN A 129 -0.36 3.59 -20.61
CA ASN A 129 -0.46 2.27 -21.25
C ASN A 129 -1.68 1.48 -20.79
N ILE A 130 -2.04 1.54 -19.50
CA ILE A 130 -3.25 0.91 -18.95
C ILE A 130 -4.51 1.56 -19.55
N ARG A 131 -4.54 2.89 -19.60
CA ARG A 131 -5.66 3.65 -20.17
C ARG A 131 -5.84 3.38 -21.66
N ALA A 132 -4.75 3.24 -22.41
CA ALA A 132 -4.76 2.97 -23.86
C ALA A 132 -5.38 1.60 -24.21
N VAL A 133 -5.52 0.67 -23.27
CA VAL A 133 -6.24 -0.60 -23.46
C VAL A 133 -7.72 -0.36 -23.78
N GLY A 134 -8.29 0.78 -23.33
CA GLY A 134 -9.70 1.13 -23.59
C GLY A 134 -10.70 0.46 -22.65
N THR A 135 -10.23 -0.20 -21.59
CA THR A 135 -11.11 -0.74 -20.54
C THR A 135 -11.69 0.38 -19.69
N ALA A 136 -12.99 0.33 -19.42
CA ALA A 136 -13.64 1.29 -18.52
C ALA A 136 -13.38 0.94 -17.05
N PHE A 137 -13.11 1.96 -16.22
CA PHE A 137 -12.88 1.84 -14.78
C PHE A 137 -13.89 2.69 -13.99
N PRO A 138 -15.18 2.32 -13.95
CA PRO A 138 -16.24 3.17 -13.38
C PRO A 138 -16.09 3.38 -11.86
N ALA A 139 -15.40 2.49 -11.16
CA ALA A 139 -15.13 2.59 -9.73
C ALA A 139 -13.89 3.44 -9.40
N LEU A 140 -13.01 3.68 -10.40
CA LEU A 140 -11.73 4.36 -10.19
C LEU A 140 -11.93 5.86 -9.97
N ARG A 141 -11.57 6.37 -8.80
CA ARG A 141 -11.73 7.77 -8.39
C ARG A 141 -10.43 8.56 -8.44
N ALA A 142 -9.30 7.88 -8.17
CA ALA A 142 -8.01 8.54 -8.10
C ALA A 142 -6.89 7.67 -8.69
N VAL A 143 -5.93 8.33 -9.32
CA VAL A 143 -4.65 7.75 -9.74
C VAL A 143 -3.53 8.61 -9.18
N VAL A 144 -2.63 8.02 -8.41
CA VAL A 144 -1.45 8.68 -7.84
C VAL A 144 -0.21 8.16 -8.54
N ILE A 145 0.56 9.07 -9.14
CA ILE A 145 1.79 8.78 -9.86
C ILE A 145 2.98 9.13 -8.96
N MET A 146 3.94 8.21 -8.84
CA MET A 146 5.09 8.40 -7.96
C MET A 146 6.19 9.27 -8.57
N ASP A 147 6.32 9.28 -9.90
CA ASP A 147 7.33 10.07 -10.58
C ASP A 147 7.06 11.56 -10.40
N ASP A 148 8.09 12.24 -9.93
CA ASP A 148 8.17 13.70 -9.91
C ASP A 148 9.26 14.10 -10.91
N ASP A 149 8.99 13.92 -12.20
CA ASP A 149 9.85 14.40 -13.29
C ASP A 149 9.76 15.91 -13.50
N GLY A 150 9.05 16.60 -12.60
CA GLY A 150 8.81 18.05 -12.66
C GLY A 150 7.82 18.46 -13.73
N GLU A 151 7.33 17.54 -14.54
CA GLU A 151 6.18 17.80 -15.40
C GLU A 151 4.91 17.80 -14.56
N VAL A 152 4.17 18.88 -14.65
CA VAL A 152 2.86 18.98 -14.04
C VAL A 152 1.93 18.09 -14.87
N HIS A 153 1.86 16.80 -14.51
CA HIS A 153 0.84 15.90 -15.03
C HIS A 153 -0.53 16.35 -14.51
N THR A 154 -0.95 17.55 -14.91
CA THR A 154 -2.33 17.98 -14.81
C THR A 154 -3.12 17.18 -15.85
N CYS A 155 -3.29 15.90 -15.59
CA CYS A 155 -4.41 15.22 -16.18
C CYS A 155 -5.64 15.86 -15.55
N SER A 156 -6.19 16.85 -16.24
CA SER A 156 -7.47 17.42 -15.92
C SER A 156 -8.41 16.26 -15.65
N ALA A 157 -9.00 16.21 -14.46
CA ALA A 157 -10.13 15.35 -14.23
C ALA A 157 -11.09 15.62 -15.39
N THR A 158 -11.18 14.69 -16.33
CA THR A 158 -12.28 14.72 -17.28
C THR A 158 -13.53 14.59 -16.45
N ALA A 159 -14.61 15.26 -16.80
CA ALA A 159 -15.84 15.29 -16.01
C ALA A 159 -16.33 13.88 -15.58
N ASP A 160 -15.84 12.83 -16.23
CA ASP A 160 -16.21 11.42 -16.05
C ASP A 160 -15.01 10.49 -15.75
N GLY A 161 -13.80 11.00 -15.45
CA GLY A 161 -12.60 10.19 -15.20
C GLY A 161 -12.05 10.33 -13.78
N PRO A 162 -11.09 9.46 -13.38
CA PRO A 162 -10.41 9.58 -12.07
C PRO A 162 -9.62 10.88 -11.97
N ALA A 163 -9.50 11.42 -10.76
CA ALA A 163 -8.53 12.47 -10.49
C ALA A 163 -7.11 11.89 -10.61
N VAL A 164 -6.24 12.51 -11.41
CA VAL A 164 -4.85 12.07 -11.59
C VAL A 164 -3.92 13.13 -11.05
N GLY A 165 -2.93 12.74 -10.26
CA GLY A 165 -1.95 13.66 -9.69
C GLY A 165 -0.67 12.96 -9.23
N THR A 166 0.36 13.74 -8.95
CA THR A 166 1.61 13.21 -8.40
C THR A 166 1.46 12.89 -6.90
N LEU A 167 2.38 12.07 -6.37
CA LEU A 167 2.43 11.80 -4.93
C LEU A 167 2.52 13.10 -4.12
N ALA A 168 3.39 14.03 -4.55
CA ALA A 168 3.58 15.30 -3.85
C ALA A 168 2.29 16.13 -3.80
N GLN A 169 1.55 16.22 -4.92
CA GLN A 169 0.27 16.91 -4.99
C GLN A 169 -0.78 16.23 -4.10
N TRP A 170 -0.85 14.90 -4.14
CA TRP A 170 -1.79 14.13 -3.35
C TRP A 170 -1.55 14.30 -1.84
N LEU A 171 -0.29 14.19 -1.40
CA LEU A 171 0.07 14.42 0.01
C LEU A 171 -0.19 15.87 0.45
N ALA A 172 0.09 16.85 -0.42
CA ALA A 172 -0.16 18.27 -0.12
C ALA A 172 -1.65 18.64 -0.08
N SER A 173 -2.50 17.89 -0.76
CA SER A 173 -3.96 18.11 -0.77
C SER A 173 -4.66 17.64 0.51
N ALA A 174 -3.97 16.85 1.34
CA ALA A 174 -4.54 16.33 2.57
C ALA A 174 -4.76 17.47 3.60
N PRO A 175 -5.98 17.65 4.12
CA PRO A 175 -6.23 18.56 5.23
C PRO A 175 -5.43 18.14 6.47
N ARG A 176 -5.35 19.03 7.46
CA ARG A 176 -4.72 18.66 8.73
C ARG A 176 -5.48 17.48 9.37
N ALA A 177 -4.74 16.58 10.02
CA ALA A 177 -5.31 15.37 10.64
C ALA A 177 -6.52 15.63 11.55
N ALA A 178 -6.54 16.77 12.24
CA ALA A 178 -7.65 17.18 13.11
C ALA A 178 -8.97 17.50 12.36
N GLU A 179 -8.91 17.69 11.05
CA GLU A 179 -10.06 18.06 10.20
C GLU A 179 -10.65 16.84 9.48
N LEU A 180 -9.97 15.68 9.56
CA LEU A 180 -10.40 14.46 8.91
C LEU A 180 -11.15 13.54 9.88
N PRO A 181 -12.17 12.81 9.40
CA PRO A 181 -12.77 11.75 10.20
C PRO A 181 -11.70 10.69 10.51
N ALA A 182 -11.74 10.14 11.73
CA ALA A 182 -10.88 9.01 12.05
C ALA A 182 -11.23 7.83 11.13
N PRO A 183 -10.23 7.18 10.50
CA PRO A 183 -10.50 5.99 9.71
C PRO A 183 -11.00 4.86 10.63
N THR A 184 -11.89 4.02 10.10
CA THR A 184 -12.31 2.82 10.80
C THR A 184 -11.18 1.79 10.68
N PRO A 185 -10.55 1.38 11.78
CA PRO A 185 -9.50 0.38 11.72
C PRO A 185 -10.07 -0.97 11.26
N PRO A 186 -9.33 -1.75 10.46
CA PRO A 186 -9.76 -3.07 10.05
C PRO A 186 -9.83 -4.03 11.24
N GLY A 187 -10.79 -4.96 11.19
CA GLY A 187 -10.89 -6.08 12.11
C GLY A 187 -10.18 -7.34 11.56
N PRO A 188 -10.10 -8.41 12.38
CA PRO A 188 -9.44 -9.65 11.98
C PRO A 188 -10.13 -10.36 10.80
N GLU A 189 -11.42 -10.14 10.61
CA GLU A 189 -12.20 -10.73 9.52
C GLU A 189 -12.13 -9.92 8.21
N ASP A 190 -11.65 -8.68 8.27
CA ASP A 190 -11.49 -7.84 7.08
C ASP A 190 -10.33 -8.34 6.22
N LEU A 191 -10.35 -7.98 4.93
CA LEU A 191 -9.32 -8.41 3.99
C LEU A 191 -8.00 -7.67 4.24
N ALA A 192 -6.92 -8.42 4.37
CA ALA A 192 -5.56 -7.91 4.36
C ALA A 192 -5.06 -7.64 2.93
N ALA A 193 -5.53 -8.40 1.95
CA ALA A 193 -5.19 -8.20 0.55
C ALA A 193 -6.16 -8.93 -0.38
N LEU A 194 -6.23 -8.43 -1.62
CA LEU A 194 -6.77 -9.14 -2.77
C LEU A 194 -5.63 -9.38 -3.77
N VAL A 195 -5.22 -10.62 -3.92
CA VAL A 195 -4.03 -10.99 -4.71
C VAL A 195 -4.44 -11.70 -5.99
N TYR A 196 -3.83 -11.35 -7.12
CA TYR A 196 -4.01 -11.99 -8.41
C TYR A 196 -2.74 -12.80 -8.76
N PRO A 197 -2.68 -14.09 -8.42
CA PRO A 197 -1.52 -14.91 -8.74
C PRO A 197 -1.35 -15.04 -10.26
N SER A 198 -0.10 -15.10 -10.71
CA SER A 198 0.23 -15.43 -12.10
C SER A 198 -0.20 -16.87 -12.39
N GLY A 199 -1.39 -17.03 -12.97
CA GLY A 199 -1.89 -18.33 -13.40
C GLY A 199 -1.35 -18.71 -14.78
N THR A 200 -1.05 -19.97 -14.98
CA THR A 200 -0.54 -20.50 -16.27
C THR A 200 -1.63 -20.62 -17.34
N THR A 201 -2.91 -20.51 -17.01
CA THR A 201 -4.03 -20.70 -17.93
C THR A 201 -5.22 -19.83 -17.58
N GLY A 202 -5.57 -18.89 -18.48
CA GLY A 202 -6.81 -18.12 -18.42
C GLY A 202 -6.67 -16.71 -17.82
N LYS A 203 -7.81 -16.08 -17.53
CA LYS A 203 -7.85 -14.75 -16.89
C LYS A 203 -7.41 -14.83 -15.43
N PRO A 204 -6.67 -13.82 -14.92
CA PRO A 204 -6.31 -13.75 -13.51
C PRO A 204 -7.54 -13.87 -12.60
N LYS A 205 -7.40 -14.56 -11.48
CA LYS A 205 -8.46 -14.72 -10.48
C LYS A 205 -8.01 -14.10 -9.17
N GLY A 206 -8.85 -13.26 -8.59
CA GLY A 206 -8.59 -12.64 -7.29
C GLY A 206 -8.73 -13.66 -6.15
N LEU A 207 -7.69 -13.77 -5.33
CA LEU A 207 -7.69 -14.52 -4.08
C LEU A 207 -7.81 -13.54 -2.92
N THR A 208 -8.79 -13.73 -2.07
CA THR A 208 -8.99 -12.95 -0.86
C THR A 208 -8.16 -13.50 0.29
N LEU A 209 -7.38 -12.64 0.94
CA LEU A 209 -6.61 -12.97 2.13
C LEU A 209 -7.19 -12.24 3.33
N PRO A 210 -7.92 -12.93 4.25
CA PRO A 210 -8.38 -12.34 5.49
C PRO A 210 -7.20 -11.97 6.40
N THR A 211 -7.33 -10.86 7.14
CA THR A 211 -6.31 -10.35 8.05
C THR A 211 -5.87 -11.41 9.06
N ARG A 212 -6.81 -12.16 9.64
CA ARG A 212 -6.49 -13.23 10.60
C ARG A 212 -5.53 -14.27 10.04
N ASN A 213 -5.63 -14.62 8.74
CA ASN A 213 -4.76 -15.64 8.15
C ASN A 213 -3.32 -15.12 8.07
N VAL A 214 -3.13 -13.88 7.59
CA VAL A 214 -1.80 -13.26 7.48
C VAL A 214 -1.18 -13.08 8.87
N VAL A 215 -1.94 -12.59 9.85
CA VAL A 215 -1.46 -12.40 11.23
C VAL A 215 -1.14 -13.74 11.89
N SER A 216 -1.91 -14.80 11.61
CA SER A 216 -1.62 -16.14 12.11
C SER A 216 -0.27 -16.65 11.60
N ASP A 217 0.03 -16.45 10.31
CA ASP A 217 1.31 -16.83 9.72
C ASP A 217 2.46 -16.05 10.35
N VAL A 218 2.31 -14.71 10.51
CA VAL A 218 3.31 -13.87 11.18
C VAL A 218 3.56 -14.34 12.62
N LYS A 219 2.52 -14.75 13.36
CA LYS A 219 2.66 -15.28 14.72
C LYS A 219 3.36 -16.64 14.75
N ALA A 220 3.19 -17.45 13.72
CA ALA A 220 3.81 -18.77 13.61
C ALA A 220 5.29 -18.72 13.17
N GLU A 221 5.69 -17.69 12.43
CA GLU A 221 7.02 -17.53 11.84
C GLU A 221 8.17 -17.59 12.87
N PRO A 222 8.10 -16.87 14.02
CA PRO A 222 9.17 -16.91 15.03
C PRO A 222 9.48 -18.31 15.55
N HIS A 223 8.55 -19.24 15.48
CA HIS A 223 8.76 -20.64 15.87
C HIS A 223 9.49 -21.46 14.81
N ARG A 224 9.53 -20.98 13.57
CA ARG A 224 10.15 -21.67 12.43
C ARG A 224 11.54 -21.15 12.10
N ILE A 225 11.73 -19.82 12.09
CA ILE A 225 12.94 -19.16 11.58
C ILE A 225 13.78 -18.59 12.73
N LEU A 226 13.19 -18.37 13.92
CA LEU A 226 13.84 -17.75 15.08
C LEU A 226 14.57 -16.43 14.75
N PRO A 227 13.91 -15.46 14.08
CA PRO A 227 14.54 -14.22 13.71
C PRO A 227 14.95 -13.43 14.95
N THR A 228 16.07 -12.73 14.86
CA THR A 228 16.60 -11.84 15.89
C THR A 228 16.44 -10.38 15.48
N GLY A 229 16.67 -9.44 16.39
CA GLY A 229 16.66 -8.02 16.08
C GLY A 229 17.80 -7.56 15.15
N ASP A 230 18.80 -8.42 14.91
CA ASP A 230 19.96 -8.13 14.09
C ASP A 230 19.83 -8.70 12.66
N ASP A 231 18.78 -9.48 12.40
CA ASP A 231 18.52 -10.05 11.06
C ASP A 231 18.00 -8.98 10.11
N VAL A 232 18.50 -9.01 8.87
CA VAL A 232 18.09 -8.14 7.77
C VAL A 232 17.53 -9.01 6.64
N PHE A 233 16.29 -8.79 6.25
CA PHE A 233 15.59 -9.52 5.19
C PHE A 233 15.38 -8.64 3.96
#